data_275a3047817fd6b670aeeece48f06d6d
#
_entry.id   275a3047817fd6b670aeeece48f06d6d
#
_cell.length_a   1.000
_cell.length_b   1.000
_cell.length_c   1.000
_cell.angle_alpha   90.00
_cell.angle_beta   90.00
_cell.angle_gamma   90.00
#
_symmetry.space_group_name_H-M   'P 1'
#
loop_
_entity.id
_entity.type
_entity.pdbx_description
1 polymer ?
#
loop_
_entity_poly.entity_id
_entity_poly.type
_entity_poly.pdbx_seq_one_letter_code
_entity_poly.pdbx_strand_id
1 'polypeptide(L)'
;FGELKRLSVNSYTSVCAAAVRIFLELAILDYIQSEGLEAQMRKDFKNDFKKIILKSRIDYLSRKSRLKDNPKAKKILGDLINEKERYTLDVLNGYVHSKDTEYLNKQYLNGFWDHIFPLLQAMLDITEVSED
;
A
#
# COMPACT_ATOMS: atom_id res chain seq x y z
N PHE A 1 29.29 -14.64 -14.08
CA PHE A 1 27.95 -15.15 -13.78
C PHE A 1 27.62 -15.17 -12.31
N GLY A 2 28.57 -15.54 -11.44
CA GLY A 2 28.39 -15.50 -10.00
C GLY A 2 28.20 -14.08 -9.46
N GLU A 3 28.85 -13.09 -10.07
CA GLU A 3 28.69 -11.70 -9.70
C GLU A 3 27.32 -11.16 -10.02
N LEU A 4 26.75 -11.60 -11.16
CA LEU A 4 25.38 -11.24 -11.52
C LEU A 4 24.38 -11.79 -10.53
N LYS A 5 24.61 -13.00 -10.01
CA LYS A 5 23.75 -13.57 -8.98
C LYS A 5 23.78 -12.78 -7.67
N ARG A 6 24.96 -12.31 -7.26
CA ARG A 6 25.10 -11.50 -6.04
C ARG A 6 24.41 -10.16 -6.18
N LEU A 7 24.61 -9.52 -7.32
CA LEU A 7 23.96 -8.25 -7.60
C LEU A 7 22.44 -8.41 -7.65
N SER A 8 21.96 -9.52 -8.21
CA SER A 8 20.54 -9.73 -8.38
C SER A 8 19.80 -10.02 -7.06
N VAL A 9 20.46 -10.58 -6.02
CA VAL A 9 19.78 -10.83 -4.75
C VAL A 9 19.39 -9.51 -4.05
N ASN A 10 20.31 -8.57 -3.92
CA ASN A 10 20.03 -7.28 -3.33
C ASN A 10 19.08 -6.44 -4.20
N SER A 11 19.32 -6.46 -5.52
CA SER A 11 18.46 -5.78 -6.47
C SER A 11 17.06 -6.37 -6.50
N TYR A 12 16.95 -7.69 -6.40
CA TYR A 12 15.67 -8.40 -6.41
C TYR A 12 14.81 -7.99 -5.23
N THR A 13 15.38 -7.91 -4.03
CA THR A 13 14.63 -7.48 -2.84
C THR A 13 14.12 -6.04 -2.99
N SER A 14 14.97 -5.13 -3.50
CA SER A 14 14.57 -3.75 -3.75
C SER A 14 13.49 -3.65 -4.82
N VAL A 15 13.60 -4.45 -5.88
CA VAL A 15 12.60 -4.48 -6.95
C VAL A 15 11.28 -5.03 -6.42
N CYS A 16 11.32 -6.06 -5.57
CA CYS A 16 10.11 -6.61 -4.97
C CYS A 16 9.44 -5.61 -4.03
N ALA A 17 10.22 -4.90 -3.23
CA ALA A 17 9.69 -3.85 -2.35
C ALA A 17 9.02 -2.74 -3.16
N ALA A 18 9.66 -2.30 -4.23
CA ALA A 18 9.10 -1.30 -5.14
C ALA A 18 7.83 -1.81 -5.80
N ALA A 19 7.82 -3.07 -6.22
CA ALA A 19 6.65 -3.67 -6.86
C ALA A 19 5.46 -3.74 -5.91
N VAL A 20 5.69 -4.13 -4.65
CA VAL A 20 4.63 -4.17 -3.63
C VAL A 20 4.07 -2.77 -3.41
N ARG A 21 4.94 -1.77 -3.31
CA ARG A 21 4.52 -0.39 -3.12
C ARG A 21 3.68 0.12 -4.30
N ILE A 22 4.16 -0.13 -5.51
CA ILE A 22 3.45 0.29 -6.73
C ILE A 22 2.10 -0.41 -6.83
N PHE A 23 2.06 -1.72 -6.55
CA PHE A 23 0.82 -2.48 -6.57
C PHE A 23 -0.19 -1.92 -5.57
N LEU A 24 0.25 -1.64 -4.35
CA LEU A 24 -0.61 -1.07 -3.32
C LEU A 24 -1.13 0.30 -3.74
N GLU A 25 -0.26 1.14 -4.29
CA GLU A 25 -0.63 2.47 -4.77
C GLU A 25 -1.68 2.39 -5.89
N LEU A 26 -1.48 1.48 -6.83
CA LEU A 26 -2.43 1.27 -7.93
C LEU A 26 -3.76 0.70 -7.45
N ALA A 27 -3.72 -0.23 -6.49
CA ALA A 27 -4.93 -0.81 -5.92
C ALA A 27 -5.77 0.25 -5.19
N ILE A 28 -5.10 1.12 -4.45
CA ILE A 28 -5.77 2.23 -3.75
C ILE A 28 -6.35 3.22 -4.74
N LEU A 29 -5.61 3.56 -5.79
CA LEU A 29 -6.09 4.45 -6.83
C LEU A 29 -7.32 3.87 -7.53
N ASP A 30 -7.26 2.60 -7.90
CA ASP A 30 -8.37 1.91 -8.54
C ASP A 30 -9.62 1.92 -7.65
N TYR A 31 -9.43 1.65 -6.36
CA TYR A 31 -10.53 1.66 -5.39
C TYR A 31 -11.16 3.06 -5.29
N ILE A 32 -10.34 4.09 -5.20
CA ILE A 32 -10.82 5.49 -5.13
C ILE A 32 -11.65 5.82 -6.37
N GLN A 33 -11.17 5.43 -7.54
CA GLN A 33 -11.86 5.71 -8.80
C GLN A 33 -13.16 4.90 -8.91
N SER A 34 -13.15 3.63 -8.55
CA SER A 34 -14.34 2.78 -8.64
C SER A 34 -15.43 3.20 -7.65
N GLU A 35 -15.05 3.77 -6.51
CA GLU A 35 -16.00 4.29 -5.52
C GLU A 35 -16.41 5.74 -5.79
N GLY A 36 -15.83 6.37 -6.80
CA GLY A 36 -16.15 7.75 -7.14
C GLY A 36 -15.72 8.78 -6.10
N LEU A 37 -14.64 8.50 -5.37
CA LEU A 37 -14.18 9.35 -4.28
C LEU A 37 -13.23 10.45 -4.71
N GLU A 38 -12.74 10.41 -5.95
CA GLU A 38 -11.72 11.35 -6.42
C GLU A 38 -12.16 12.81 -6.30
N ALA A 39 -13.35 13.12 -6.77
CA ALA A 39 -13.86 14.49 -6.72
C ALA A 39 -14.04 14.98 -5.29
N GLN A 40 -14.53 14.13 -4.40
CA GLN A 40 -14.73 14.48 -3.00
C GLN A 40 -13.39 14.68 -2.29
N MET A 41 -12.40 13.85 -2.61
CA MET A 41 -11.05 14.01 -2.04
C MET A 41 -10.44 15.34 -2.46
N ARG A 42 -10.56 15.72 -3.73
CA ARG A 42 -10.06 17.02 -4.20
C ARG A 42 -10.71 18.17 -3.44
N LYS A 43 -11.99 18.06 -3.20
CA LYS A 43 -12.74 19.08 -2.46
C LYS A 43 -12.31 19.16 -1.00
N ASP A 44 -12.21 18.01 -0.34
CA ASP A 44 -11.88 17.95 1.08
C ASP A 44 -10.43 18.38 1.35
N PHE A 45 -9.49 18.02 0.48
CA PHE A 45 -8.09 18.41 0.62
C PHE A 45 -7.80 19.78 -0.01
N LYS A 46 -8.75 20.34 -0.78
CA LYS A 46 -8.59 21.62 -1.49
C LYS A 46 -7.35 21.61 -2.37
N ASN A 47 -7.13 20.50 -3.08
CA ASN A 47 -5.93 20.30 -3.87
C ASN A 47 -6.23 19.39 -5.05
N ASP A 48 -5.36 19.46 -6.09
CA ASP A 48 -5.43 18.53 -7.20
C ASP A 48 -5.19 17.10 -6.73
N PHE A 49 -5.92 16.14 -7.28
CA PHE A 49 -5.80 14.76 -6.87
C PHE A 49 -4.36 14.24 -6.96
N LYS A 50 -3.65 14.63 -8.00
CA LYS A 50 -2.24 14.22 -8.19
C LYS A 50 -1.32 14.72 -7.09
N LYS A 51 -1.68 15.80 -6.41
CA LYS A 51 -0.88 16.36 -5.33
C LYS A 51 -1.20 15.78 -3.97
N ILE A 52 -2.25 14.96 -3.87
CA ILE A 52 -2.61 14.29 -2.65
C ILE A 52 -1.70 13.07 -2.50
N ILE A 53 -0.83 13.07 -1.49
CA ILE A 53 0.15 12.00 -1.28
C ILE A 53 -0.55 10.71 -0.84
N LEU A 54 0.13 9.58 -1.03
CA LEU A 54 -0.43 8.26 -0.74
C LEU A 54 -0.85 8.12 0.72
N LYS A 55 -0.08 8.61 1.67
CA LYS A 55 -0.44 8.57 3.09
C LYS A 55 -1.75 9.28 3.38
N SER A 56 -1.97 10.43 2.74
CA SER A 56 -3.20 11.18 2.91
C SER A 56 -4.39 10.45 2.31
N ARG A 57 -4.19 9.80 1.17
CA ARG A 57 -5.23 8.97 0.55
C ARG A 57 -5.62 7.80 1.46
N ILE A 58 -4.64 7.12 2.03
CA ILE A 58 -4.88 5.98 2.93
C ILE A 58 -5.64 6.44 4.18
N ASP A 59 -5.22 7.54 4.78
CA ASP A 59 -5.92 8.09 5.95
C ASP A 59 -7.37 8.45 5.61
N TYR A 60 -7.58 9.08 4.46
CA TYR A 60 -8.93 9.43 4.00
C TYR A 60 -9.82 8.20 3.86
N LEU A 61 -9.29 7.13 3.22
CA LEU A 61 -10.04 5.90 3.05
C LEU A 61 -10.44 5.25 4.38
N SER A 62 -9.57 5.34 5.38
CA SER A 62 -9.87 4.77 6.70
C SER A 62 -10.99 5.50 7.43
N ARG A 63 -11.25 6.75 7.08
CA ARG A 63 -12.23 7.59 7.76
C ARG A 63 -13.50 7.83 6.94
N LYS A 64 -13.38 7.89 5.62
CA LYS A 64 -14.46 8.37 4.77
C LYS A 64 -14.90 7.42 3.65
N SER A 65 -14.32 6.23 3.58
CA SER A 65 -14.77 5.21 2.61
C SER A 65 -15.56 4.10 3.30
N ARG A 66 -16.09 3.18 2.50
CA ARG A 66 -16.76 2.00 3.05
C ARG A 66 -15.83 1.12 3.88
N LEU A 67 -14.52 1.26 3.68
CA LEU A 67 -13.54 0.52 4.45
C LEU A 67 -13.56 0.89 5.94
N LYS A 68 -14.08 2.05 6.28
CA LYS A 68 -14.23 2.45 7.69
C LYS A 68 -15.12 1.49 8.49
N ASP A 69 -16.04 0.81 7.81
CA ASP A 69 -16.98 -0.13 8.43
C ASP A 69 -16.42 -1.54 8.48
N ASN A 70 -15.25 -1.78 7.90
CA ASN A 70 -14.54 -3.04 7.96
C ASN A 70 -13.38 -2.89 8.95
N PRO A 71 -13.51 -3.39 10.20
CA PRO A 71 -12.49 -3.16 11.23
C PRO A 71 -11.10 -3.64 10.83
N LYS A 72 -11.02 -4.75 10.11
CA LYS A 72 -9.76 -5.33 9.69
C LYS A 72 -9.07 -4.46 8.64
N ALA A 73 -9.82 -4.03 7.62
CA ALA A 73 -9.30 -3.15 6.58
C ALA A 73 -8.90 -1.79 7.16
N LYS A 74 -9.73 -1.24 8.04
CA LYS A 74 -9.43 0.04 8.69
C LYS A 74 -8.16 -0.03 9.50
N LYS A 75 -7.95 -1.12 10.24
CA LYS A 75 -6.74 -1.33 11.03
C LYS A 75 -5.51 -1.38 10.14
N ILE A 76 -5.58 -2.11 9.03
CA ILE A 76 -4.46 -2.22 8.09
C ILE A 76 -4.12 -0.85 7.49
N LEU A 77 -5.13 -0.08 7.10
CA LEU A 77 -4.90 1.27 6.59
C LEU A 77 -4.18 2.15 7.61
N GLY A 78 -4.62 2.09 8.87
CA GLY A 78 -3.98 2.84 9.94
C GLY A 78 -2.55 2.38 10.21
N ASP A 79 -2.31 1.08 10.19
CA ASP A 79 -0.97 0.53 10.41
C ASP A 79 0.02 0.98 9.33
N LEU A 80 -0.43 1.07 8.07
CA LEU A 80 0.44 1.47 6.95
C LEU A 80 1.01 2.88 7.12
N ILE A 81 0.32 3.75 7.82
CA ILE A 81 0.75 5.15 8.02
C ILE A 81 1.24 5.43 9.44
N ASN A 82 1.29 4.42 10.29
CA ASN A 82 1.74 4.56 11.69
C ASN A 82 3.21 4.16 11.81
N GLU A 83 4.06 5.14 12.14
CA GLU A 83 5.51 4.95 12.23
C GLU A 83 5.94 3.86 13.22
N LYS A 84 5.10 3.54 14.20
CA LYS A 84 5.41 2.55 15.22
C LYS A 84 5.11 1.12 14.80
N GLU A 85 4.42 0.95 13.69
CA GLU A 85 4.06 -0.38 13.21
C GLU A 85 5.17 -1.00 12.37
N ARG A 86 5.15 -2.33 12.26
CA ARG A 86 6.17 -3.07 11.53
C ARG A 86 6.03 -2.93 10.02
N TYR A 87 4.79 -3.00 9.53
CA TYR A 87 4.52 -3.00 8.08
C TYR A 87 3.95 -1.65 7.67
N THR A 88 4.84 -0.73 7.28
CA THR A 88 4.47 0.64 6.94
C THR A 88 4.98 1.03 5.56
N LEU A 89 4.39 2.09 5.01
CA LEU A 89 4.87 2.67 3.75
C LEU A 89 6.29 3.19 3.89
N ASP A 90 6.63 3.78 5.03
CA ASP A 90 7.95 4.34 5.25
C ASP A 90 9.03 3.27 5.22
N VAL A 91 8.75 2.08 5.77
CA VAL A 91 9.70 0.97 5.71
C VAL A 91 9.88 0.50 4.27
N LEU A 92 8.78 0.35 3.50
CA LEU A 92 8.90 0.01 2.07
C LEU A 92 9.70 1.04 1.31
N ASN A 93 9.48 2.33 1.56
CA ASN A 93 10.24 3.40 0.92
C ASN A 93 11.71 3.34 1.31
N GLY A 94 12.00 3.07 2.57
CA GLY A 94 13.36 2.89 3.05
C GLY A 94 14.08 1.76 2.33
N TYR A 95 13.35 0.70 1.98
CA TYR A 95 13.90 -0.41 1.22
C TYR A 95 14.35 -0.03 -0.17
N VAL A 96 13.56 0.81 -0.80
CA VAL A 96 13.88 1.22 -2.17
C VAL A 96 15.08 2.14 -2.19
N HIS A 97 15.25 2.95 -1.15
CA HIS A 97 16.28 4.00 -1.12
C HIS A 97 17.44 3.71 -0.17
N SER A 98 17.31 2.74 0.72
CA SER A 98 18.35 2.42 1.69
C SER A 98 19.39 1.47 1.10
N LYS A 99 20.66 1.71 1.43
CA LYS A 99 21.75 0.79 1.12
C LYS A 99 21.81 -0.36 2.12
N ASP A 100 21.13 -0.22 3.25
CA ASP A 100 21.12 -1.22 4.30
C ASP A 100 19.86 -2.07 4.14
N THR A 101 20.03 -3.21 3.48
CA THR A 101 18.93 -4.12 3.17
C THR A 101 18.81 -5.26 4.17
N GLU A 102 19.50 -5.19 5.32
CA GLU A 102 19.48 -6.26 6.31
C GLU A 102 18.07 -6.53 6.86
N TYR A 103 17.25 -5.48 6.98
CA TYR A 103 15.89 -5.60 7.49
C TYR A 103 14.90 -6.05 6.45
N LEU A 104 15.28 -5.95 5.17
CA LEU A 104 14.39 -6.21 4.06
C LEU A 104 14.79 -7.48 3.37
N ASN A 105 14.44 -8.57 4.00
CA ASN A 105 14.61 -9.86 3.39
C ASN A 105 13.26 -10.30 2.79
N LYS A 106 13.31 -11.41 2.08
CA LYS A 106 12.14 -12.03 1.48
C LYS A 106 11.05 -12.30 2.51
N GLN A 107 11.44 -12.64 3.72
CA GLN A 107 10.54 -12.92 4.83
C GLN A 107 9.71 -11.70 5.22
N TYR A 108 10.36 -10.52 5.30
CA TYR A 108 9.66 -9.28 5.58
C TYR A 108 8.63 -8.95 4.50
N LEU A 109 9.04 -9.08 3.24
CA LEU A 109 8.15 -8.77 2.12
C LEU A 109 6.95 -9.71 2.06
N ASN A 110 7.17 -11.01 2.35
CA ASN A 110 6.08 -11.96 2.44
C ASN A 110 5.13 -11.61 3.59
N GLY A 111 5.68 -11.24 4.74
CA GLY A 111 4.88 -10.80 5.89
C GLY A 111 4.11 -9.52 5.59
N PHE A 112 4.73 -8.60 4.87
CA PHE A 112 4.06 -7.38 4.45
C PHE A 112 2.87 -7.69 3.53
N TRP A 113 3.09 -8.54 2.54
CA TRP A 113 2.05 -8.97 1.63
C TRP A 113 0.89 -9.63 2.38
N ASP A 114 1.21 -10.56 3.29
CA ASP A 114 0.20 -11.24 4.10
C ASP A 114 -0.58 -10.24 4.97
N HIS A 115 0.11 -9.22 5.47
CA HIS A 115 -0.52 -8.21 6.32
C HIS A 115 -1.54 -7.36 5.55
N ILE A 116 -1.20 -6.95 4.31
CA ILE A 116 -2.09 -6.11 3.51
C ILE A 116 -3.13 -6.89 2.72
N PHE A 117 -2.98 -8.22 2.62
CA PHE A 117 -3.87 -9.04 1.80
C PHE A 117 -5.35 -8.88 2.16
N PRO A 118 -5.75 -8.88 3.45
CA PRO A 118 -7.16 -8.67 3.79
C PRO A 118 -7.71 -7.31 3.34
N LEU A 119 -6.85 -6.27 3.31
CA LEU A 119 -7.25 -4.97 2.77
C LEU A 119 -7.49 -5.07 1.28
N LEU A 120 -6.59 -5.73 0.55
CA LEU A 120 -6.74 -5.94 -0.89
C LEU A 120 -8.03 -6.72 -1.18
N GLN A 121 -8.31 -7.75 -0.42
CA GLN A 121 -9.55 -8.51 -0.55
C GLN A 121 -10.78 -7.62 -0.34
N ALA A 122 -10.77 -6.79 0.70
CA ALA A 122 -11.88 -5.90 1.00
C ALA A 122 -12.14 -4.90 -0.14
N MET A 123 -11.07 -4.41 -0.78
CA MET A 123 -11.20 -3.50 -1.91
C MET A 123 -11.69 -4.20 -3.18
N LEU A 124 -11.27 -5.44 -3.40
CA LEU A 124 -11.61 -6.20 -4.61
C LEU A 124 -12.94 -6.95 -4.48
N ASP A 125 -13.25 -7.51 -3.32
CA ASP A 125 -14.47 -8.30 -3.09
C ASP A 125 -15.75 -7.49 -3.29
N ILE A 126 -15.65 -6.18 -3.11
CA ILE A 126 -16.77 -5.28 -3.35
C ILE A 126 -17.23 -5.39 -4.82
N THR A 127 -16.29 -5.62 -5.73
CA THR A 127 -16.59 -5.78 -7.14
C THR A 127 -17.29 -7.12 -7.42
N GLU A 128 -16.90 -8.18 -6.72
CA GLU A 128 -17.50 -9.50 -6.87
C GLU A 128 -18.92 -9.54 -6.32
N VAL A 129 -19.15 -8.92 -5.17
CA VAL A 129 -20.47 -8.87 -4.53
C VAL A 129 -21.48 -8.15 -5.41
N SER A 130 -21.06 -7.16 -6.18
CA SER A 130 -21.96 -6.40 -7.03
C SER A 130 -22.42 -7.17 -8.27
N GLU A 131 -21.79 -8.29 -8.59
CA GLU A 131 -22.17 -9.14 -9.73
C GLU A 131 -23.22 -10.18 -9.37
N ASP A 132 -23.40 -10.44 -8.11
CA ASP A 132 -24.39 -11.40 -7.61
C ASP A 132 -25.74 -10.71 -7.40
#